data_6b007ac8ec978ec6b8f4a327e80c2095
#
_entry.id   6b007ac8ec978ec6b8f4a327e80c2095
#
_cell.length_a   1.000
_cell.length_b   1.000
_cell.length_c   1.000
_cell.angle_alpha   90.00
_cell.angle_beta   90.00
_cell.angle_gamma   90.00
#
_symmetry.space_group_name_H-M   'P 1'
#
loop_
_entity.id
_entity.type
_entity.pdbx_description
1 polymer ?
#
loop_
_entity_poly.entity_id
_entity_poly.type
_entity_poly.pdbx_seq_one_letter_code
_entity_poly.pdbx_strand_id
1 'polypeptide(L)'
;VDGFLNRFELATGKTTRLETGFATANNNDHVLSFDGKRLGISHHSAEDKDESIVYVLPVKGGTPKRVTPKGPSYLHGWSPDGRSLVYTGGRDGNYDVYRIPVEGGDEVRLTDAPGLDDGPEYAPDGRAIYFNSARTGDMRIWRMAPDGSGQEPVTSGELHDWFPHVSPDGKRIVFLSFQKDIAAEDHPFYKQVYIRMMSAADGPDEPRVIAYVYGGQGTINVPSWSPDGKKIAFVSNSR
;
A
#
# COMPACT_ATOMS: atom_id res chain seq x y z
N VAL A 1 -5.60 -13.04 -8.04
CA VAL A 1 -5.68 -13.60 -9.37
C VAL A 1 -7.15 -13.61 -9.78
N ASP A 2 -7.47 -13.16 -10.96
CA ASP A 2 -8.83 -13.10 -11.52
C ASP A 2 -9.83 -12.25 -10.73
N GLY A 3 -9.37 -11.23 -9.99
CA GLY A 3 -10.23 -10.32 -9.23
C GLY A 3 -10.81 -10.88 -7.94
N PHE A 4 -10.44 -12.09 -7.56
CA PHE A 4 -10.90 -12.73 -6.32
C PHE A 4 -9.85 -12.71 -5.23
N LEU A 5 -10.29 -12.52 -3.99
CA LEU A 5 -9.42 -12.64 -2.82
C LEU A 5 -9.39 -14.08 -2.31
N ASN A 6 -8.21 -14.51 -1.90
CA ASN A 6 -7.98 -15.84 -1.37
C ASN A 6 -7.24 -15.76 -0.04
N ARG A 7 -7.60 -16.64 0.88
CA ARG A 7 -6.87 -16.87 2.13
C ARG A 7 -5.99 -18.10 1.98
N PHE A 8 -4.69 -17.93 2.19
CA PHE A 8 -3.73 -19.02 2.22
C PHE A 8 -3.39 -19.38 3.67
N GLU A 9 -3.56 -20.63 4.05
CA GLU A 9 -3.22 -21.13 5.37
C GLU A 9 -1.79 -21.69 5.39
N LEU A 10 -0.87 -21.02 6.06
CA LEU A 10 0.55 -21.39 6.07
C LEU A 10 0.82 -22.79 6.63
N ALA A 11 0.02 -23.24 7.61
CA ALA A 11 0.23 -24.55 8.26
C ALA A 11 -0.13 -25.72 7.34
N THR A 12 -1.13 -25.57 6.49
CA THR A 12 -1.68 -26.65 5.67
C THR A 12 -1.39 -26.49 4.18
N GLY A 13 -0.96 -25.29 3.74
CA GLY A 13 -0.83 -24.94 2.34
C GLY A 13 -2.18 -24.77 1.62
N LYS A 14 -3.28 -24.76 2.34
CA LYS A 14 -4.61 -24.67 1.76
C LYS A 14 -4.97 -23.26 1.37
N THR A 15 -5.39 -23.08 0.12
CA THR A 15 -6.01 -21.85 -0.35
C THR A 15 -7.53 -21.97 -0.30
N THR A 16 -8.18 -20.94 0.22
CA THR A 16 -9.65 -20.86 0.28
C THR A 16 -10.07 -19.49 -0.22
N ARG A 17 -10.99 -19.46 -1.17
CA ARG A 17 -11.57 -18.21 -1.68
C ARG A 17 -12.36 -17.50 -0.57
N LEU A 18 -12.17 -16.20 -0.46
CA LEU A 18 -12.94 -15.35 0.43
C LEU A 18 -14.19 -14.87 -0.31
N GLU A 19 -15.32 -15.02 0.33
CA GLU A 19 -16.59 -14.51 -0.21
C GLU A 19 -16.65 -12.99 -0.01
N THR A 20 -16.66 -12.25 -1.12
CA THR A 20 -16.67 -10.78 -1.14
C THR A 20 -17.92 -10.20 -1.79
N GLY A 21 -19.01 -10.98 -1.85
CA GLY A 21 -20.27 -10.55 -2.44
C GLY A 21 -20.10 -10.12 -3.91
N PHE A 22 -20.51 -8.90 -4.23
CA PHE A 22 -20.40 -8.35 -5.59
C PHE A 22 -18.97 -7.99 -6.00
N ALA A 23 -18.03 -7.81 -5.03
CA ALA A 23 -16.67 -7.37 -5.33
C ALA A 23 -15.81 -8.52 -5.85
N THR A 24 -15.91 -8.77 -7.15
CA THR A 24 -15.25 -9.86 -7.87
C THR A 24 -14.20 -9.39 -8.88
N ALA A 25 -13.99 -8.07 -8.98
CA ALA A 25 -12.95 -7.45 -9.81
C ALA A 25 -11.98 -6.64 -8.92
N ASN A 26 -11.49 -7.28 -7.83
CA ASN A 26 -10.53 -6.64 -6.95
C ASN A 26 -9.16 -6.55 -7.64
N ASN A 27 -8.48 -5.43 -7.44
CA ASN A 27 -7.08 -5.31 -7.79
C ASN A 27 -6.16 -5.89 -6.68
N ASN A 28 -4.89 -5.56 -6.71
CA ASN A 28 -3.91 -6.05 -5.74
C ASN A 28 -3.91 -5.28 -4.39
N ASP A 29 -4.70 -4.21 -4.25
CA ASP A 29 -4.70 -3.37 -3.05
C ASP A 29 -5.76 -3.85 -2.06
N HIS A 30 -5.31 -4.58 -1.06
CA HIS A 30 -6.16 -5.07 0.02
C HIS A 30 -5.40 -5.11 1.33
N VAL A 31 -5.96 -4.54 2.38
CA VAL A 31 -5.26 -4.32 3.64
C VAL A 31 -6.13 -4.71 4.83
N LEU A 32 -5.54 -5.49 5.76
CA LEU A 32 -6.18 -5.80 7.04
C LEU A 32 -6.11 -4.59 8.00
N SER A 33 -7.18 -4.37 8.75
CA SER A 33 -7.14 -3.45 9.90
C SER A 33 -6.15 -3.94 10.96
N PHE A 34 -5.58 -3.04 11.75
CA PHE A 34 -4.59 -3.39 12.78
C PHE A 34 -5.12 -4.40 13.81
N ASP A 35 -6.42 -4.41 14.08
CA ASP A 35 -7.07 -5.40 14.96
C ASP A 35 -7.38 -6.73 14.27
N GLY A 36 -7.09 -6.86 12.97
CA GLY A 36 -7.31 -8.05 12.16
C GLY A 36 -8.77 -8.44 11.93
N LYS A 37 -9.74 -7.54 12.21
CA LYS A 37 -11.18 -7.87 12.12
C LYS A 37 -11.82 -7.46 10.82
N ARG A 38 -11.26 -6.45 10.14
CA ARG A 38 -11.77 -5.89 8.90
C ARG A 38 -10.73 -5.97 7.80
N LEU A 39 -11.22 -6.06 6.58
CA LEU A 39 -10.43 -6.02 5.35
C LEU A 39 -10.88 -4.83 4.52
N GLY A 40 -9.96 -3.98 4.14
CA GLY A 40 -10.16 -2.99 3.10
C GLY A 40 -9.74 -3.56 1.75
N ILE A 41 -10.46 -3.22 0.70
CA ILE A 41 -10.22 -3.70 -0.66
C ILE A 41 -10.42 -2.57 -1.66
N SER A 42 -9.70 -2.64 -2.76
CA SER A 42 -9.94 -1.84 -3.95
C SER A 42 -10.58 -2.71 -5.02
N HIS A 43 -11.76 -2.30 -5.49
CA HIS A 43 -12.55 -3.05 -6.44
C HIS A 43 -12.92 -2.18 -7.64
N HIS A 44 -12.73 -2.69 -8.86
CA HIS A 44 -13.19 -2.05 -10.09
C HIS A 44 -14.70 -2.12 -10.18
N SER A 45 -15.35 -0.97 -10.01
CA SER A 45 -16.80 -0.85 -9.93
C SER A 45 -17.42 -0.54 -11.30
N ALA A 46 -18.26 -1.43 -11.80
CA ALA A 46 -18.96 -1.20 -13.06
C ALA A 46 -19.88 0.03 -13.01
N GLU A 47 -20.41 0.37 -11.84
CA GLU A 47 -21.25 1.56 -11.62
C GLU A 47 -20.41 2.86 -11.74
N ASP A 48 -19.10 2.77 -11.49
CA ASP A 48 -18.15 3.85 -11.56
C ASP A 48 -17.27 3.76 -12.84
N LYS A 49 -17.77 3.20 -13.92
CA LYS A 49 -17.06 3.04 -15.21
C LYS A 49 -15.76 2.23 -15.10
N ASP A 50 -15.80 1.20 -14.29
CA ASP A 50 -14.68 0.31 -13.96
C ASP A 50 -13.50 1.02 -13.24
N GLU A 51 -13.73 2.19 -12.66
CA GLU A 51 -12.74 2.81 -11.77
C GLU A 51 -12.62 2.05 -10.46
N SER A 52 -11.41 2.09 -9.88
CA SER A 52 -11.14 1.50 -8.57
C SER A 52 -11.80 2.31 -7.46
N ILE A 53 -12.59 1.64 -6.64
CA ILE A 53 -13.30 2.19 -5.47
C ILE A 53 -12.90 1.40 -4.23
N VAL A 54 -12.72 2.09 -3.10
CA VAL A 54 -12.38 1.45 -1.83
C VAL A 54 -13.65 1.01 -1.09
N TYR A 55 -13.61 -0.24 -0.64
CA TYR A 55 -14.65 -0.86 0.19
C TYR A 55 -14.06 -1.50 1.44
N VAL A 56 -14.89 -1.73 2.45
CA VAL A 56 -14.53 -2.43 3.69
C VAL A 56 -15.54 -3.54 3.97
N LEU A 57 -15.02 -4.68 4.43
CA LEU A 57 -15.82 -5.84 4.83
C LEU A 57 -15.20 -6.56 6.04
N PRO A 58 -15.94 -7.46 6.71
CA PRO A 58 -15.35 -8.32 7.74
C PRO A 58 -14.23 -9.22 7.17
N VAL A 59 -13.18 -9.49 7.94
CA VAL A 59 -12.07 -10.36 7.51
C VAL A 59 -12.51 -11.79 7.13
N LYS A 60 -13.67 -12.21 7.61
CA LYS A 60 -14.27 -13.51 7.27
C LYS A 60 -15.02 -13.53 5.95
N GLY A 61 -15.10 -12.38 5.28
CA GLY A 61 -15.91 -12.18 4.08
C GLY A 61 -17.27 -11.58 4.39
N GLY A 62 -18.05 -11.36 3.35
CA GLY A 62 -19.38 -10.75 3.40
C GLY A 62 -19.58 -9.70 2.31
N THR A 63 -20.67 -8.96 2.40
CA THR A 63 -20.95 -7.86 1.46
C THR A 63 -20.10 -6.64 1.81
N PRO A 64 -19.27 -6.14 0.88
CA PRO A 64 -18.46 -4.95 1.11
C PRO A 64 -19.31 -3.69 1.24
N LYS A 65 -18.91 -2.80 2.14
CA LYS A 65 -19.46 -1.45 2.29
C LYS A 65 -18.54 -0.46 1.59
N ARG A 66 -19.11 0.35 0.70
CA ARG A 66 -18.37 1.42 0.00
C ARG A 66 -17.87 2.47 0.99
N VAL A 67 -16.65 2.95 0.78
CA VAL A 67 -16.02 3.99 1.59
C VAL A 67 -15.73 5.24 0.75
N THR A 68 -14.99 5.12 -0.36
CA THR A 68 -14.67 6.28 -1.19
C THR A 68 -15.83 6.70 -2.08
N PRO A 69 -16.12 8.04 -2.18
CA PRO A 69 -17.25 8.55 -2.95
C PRO A 69 -17.04 8.45 -4.47
N LYS A 70 -15.78 8.45 -4.92
CA LYS A 70 -15.40 8.44 -6.35
C LYS A 70 -14.10 7.70 -6.58
N GLY A 71 -13.85 7.31 -7.82
CA GLY A 71 -12.62 6.71 -8.32
C GLY A 71 -11.76 7.69 -9.14
N PRO A 72 -10.57 7.25 -9.56
CA PRO A 72 -9.92 6.06 -9.05
C PRO A 72 -9.41 6.26 -7.61
N SER A 73 -9.52 5.23 -6.80
CA SER A 73 -9.04 5.20 -5.40
C SER A 73 -8.42 3.83 -5.11
N TYR A 74 -7.16 3.80 -4.68
CA TYR A 74 -6.36 2.60 -4.43
C TYR A 74 -5.96 2.55 -2.96
N LEU A 75 -6.42 1.54 -2.24
CA LEU A 75 -6.24 1.43 -0.79
C LEU A 75 -4.85 0.91 -0.43
N HIS A 76 -4.19 1.59 0.51
CA HIS A 76 -2.89 1.15 1.02
C HIS A 76 -2.80 1.03 2.54
N GLY A 77 -3.62 1.74 3.32
CA GLY A 77 -3.45 1.68 4.77
C GLY A 77 -4.69 1.97 5.60
N TRP A 78 -4.66 1.49 6.84
CA TRP A 78 -5.58 1.82 7.91
C TRP A 78 -4.88 2.70 8.94
N SER A 79 -5.60 3.63 9.56
CA SER A 79 -5.11 4.23 10.81
C SER A 79 -5.08 3.17 11.93
N PRO A 80 -4.11 3.22 12.87
CA PRO A 80 -4.00 2.21 13.93
C PRO A 80 -5.23 2.10 14.82
N ASP A 81 -5.99 3.19 15.00
CA ASP A 81 -7.26 3.20 15.72
C ASP A 81 -8.44 2.64 14.92
N GLY A 82 -8.21 2.28 13.64
CA GLY A 82 -9.19 1.73 12.73
C GLY A 82 -10.33 2.66 12.31
N ARG A 83 -10.16 3.98 12.49
CA ARG A 83 -11.20 4.99 12.18
C ARG A 83 -11.07 5.59 10.80
N SER A 84 -9.90 5.55 10.20
CA SER A 84 -9.62 6.12 8.88
C SER A 84 -8.86 5.17 7.99
N LEU A 85 -9.00 5.39 6.70
CA LEU A 85 -8.20 4.77 5.64
C LEU A 85 -7.31 5.82 4.99
N VAL A 86 -6.13 5.41 4.51
CA VAL A 86 -5.29 6.17 3.59
C VAL A 86 -5.17 5.43 2.28
N TYR A 87 -5.23 6.17 1.19
CA TYR A 87 -5.28 5.63 -0.15
C TYR A 87 -4.70 6.61 -1.16
N THR A 88 -4.34 6.11 -2.33
CA THR A 88 -3.96 6.91 -3.48
C THR A 88 -5.19 7.24 -4.29
N GLY A 89 -5.46 8.52 -4.51
CA GLY A 89 -6.62 8.99 -5.25
C GLY A 89 -6.22 9.80 -6.48
N GLY A 90 -6.75 9.44 -7.66
CA GLY A 90 -6.62 10.24 -8.87
C GLY A 90 -7.66 11.36 -8.85
N ARG A 91 -7.24 12.61 -8.68
CA ARG A 91 -8.11 13.79 -8.67
C ARG A 91 -7.46 14.92 -9.46
N ASP A 92 -8.24 15.60 -10.28
CA ASP A 92 -7.81 16.78 -11.03
C ASP A 92 -6.55 16.57 -11.89
N GLY A 93 -6.35 15.33 -12.38
CA GLY A 93 -5.23 14.96 -13.24
C GLY A 93 -3.93 14.61 -12.52
N ASN A 94 -3.93 14.54 -11.18
CA ASN A 94 -2.80 14.07 -10.37
C ASN A 94 -3.22 12.92 -9.45
N TYR A 95 -2.25 12.09 -9.05
CA TYR A 95 -2.43 11.05 -8.04
C TYR A 95 -1.76 11.48 -6.75
N ASP A 96 -2.55 11.56 -5.69
CA ASP A 96 -2.11 12.03 -4.38
C ASP A 96 -2.59 11.12 -3.25
N VAL A 97 -1.98 11.29 -2.09
CA VAL A 97 -2.41 10.64 -0.86
C VAL A 97 -3.64 11.32 -0.28
N TYR A 98 -4.66 10.53 -0.01
CA TYR A 98 -5.91 10.96 0.65
C TYR A 98 -6.16 10.17 1.92
N ARG A 99 -6.89 10.78 2.84
CA ARG A 99 -7.45 10.15 4.03
C ARG A 99 -8.97 10.28 4.02
N ILE A 100 -9.68 9.23 4.47
CA ILE A 100 -11.14 9.24 4.59
C ILE A 100 -11.57 8.47 5.86
N PRO A 101 -12.65 8.89 6.56
CA PRO A 101 -13.23 8.07 7.61
C PRO A 101 -13.69 6.71 7.08
N VAL A 102 -13.49 5.64 7.83
CA VAL A 102 -13.84 4.27 7.41
C VAL A 102 -15.35 4.10 7.13
N GLU A 103 -16.16 4.92 7.76
CA GLU A 103 -17.62 4.94 7.54
C GLU A 103 -18.02 5.70 6.26
N GLY A 104 -17.06 6.28 5.55
CA GLY A 104 -17.27 7.18 4.42
C GLY A 104 -17.41 8.64 4.87
N GLY A 105 -17.69 9.53 3.92
CA GLY A 105 -17.79 10.97 4.16
C GLY A 105 -16.78 11.74 3.32
N ASP A 106 -16.33 12.88 3.84
CA ASP A 106 -15.42 13.77 3.12
C ASP A 106 -13.99 13.21 3.10
N GLU A 107 -13.40 13.17 1.91
CA GLU A 107 -11.99 12.85 1.72
C GLU A 107 -11.11 14.07 1.98
N VAL A 108 -9.98 13.87 2.64
CA VAL A 108 -8.99 14.91 2.91
C VAL A 108 -7.74 14.60 2.09
N ARG A 109 -7.36 15.50 1.18
CA ARG A 109 -6.10 15.42 0.43
C ARG A 109 -4.95 15.75 1.37
N LEU A 110 -3.95 14.86 1.48
CA LEU A 110 -2.79 15.03 2.34
C LEU A 110 -1.54 15.47 1.58
N THR A 111 -1.47 15.19 0.28
CA THR A 111 -0.38 15.64 -0.59
C THR A 111 -0.95 16.36 -1.82
N ASP A 112 -0.18 17.30 -2.38
CA ASP A 112 -0.56 18.10 -3.54
C ASP A 112 0.63 18.47 -4.45
N ALA A 113 1.78 17.82 -4.25
CA ALA A 113 2.96 18.04 -5.06
C ALA A 113 2.75 17.53 -6.50
N PRO A 114 3.36 18.17 -7.52
CA PRO A 114 3.38 17.61 -8.86
C PRO A 114 4.05 16.23 -8.90
N GLY A 115 3.51 15.33 -9.72
CA GLY A 115 3.96 13.94 -9.86
C GLY A 115 3.16 12.98 -8.99
N LEU A 116 3.45 11.70 -9.14
CA LEU A 116 2.75 10.63 -8.46
C LEU A 116 3.16 10.53 -6.99
N ASP A 117 2.18 10.60 -6.10
CA ASP A 117 2.27 10.21 -4.70
C ASP A 117 1.42 8.95 -4.48
N ASP A 118 2.03 7.86 -3.98
CA ASP A 118 1.37 6.54 -3.91
C ASP A 118 1.78 5.74 -2.67
N GLY A 119 1.11 4.62 -2.43
CA GLY A 119 1.47 3.63 -1.43
C GLY A 119 1.44 4.11 0.03
N PRO A 120 0.46 4.91 0.48
CA PRO A 120 0.47 5.44 1.84
C PRO A 120 0.17 4.39 2.91
N GLU A 121 1.02 4.30 3.93
CA GLU A 121 0.85 3.43 5.08
C GLU A 121 1.11 4.17 6.40
N TYR A 122 0.23 4.00 7.37
CA TYR A 122 0.47 4.51 8.73
C TYR A 122 1.57 3.73 9.44
N ALA A 123 2.45 4.45 10.13
CA ALA A 123 3.26 3.85 11.19
C ALA A 123 2.35 3.24 12.28
N PRO A 124 2.74 2.13 12.92
CA PRO A 124 1.91 1.45 13.92
C PRO A 124 1.55 2.31 15.13
N ASP A 125 2.36 3.32 15.46
CA ASP A 125 2.10 4.27 16.54
C ASP A 125 1.16 5.43 16.13
N GLY A 126 0.79 5.50 14.84
CA GLY A 126 -0.10 6.52 14.29
C GLY A 126 0.50 7.91 14.16
N ARG A 127 1.80 8.09 14.37
CA ARG A 127 2.46 9.42 14.36
C ARG A 127 2.94 9.84 12.99
N ALA A 128 3.07 8.92 12.06
CA ALA A 128 3.51 9.20 10.69
C ALA A 128 2.70 8.39 9.67
N ILE A 129 2.67 8.90 8.44
CA ILE A 129 2.27 8.19 7.24
C ILE A 129 3.50 8.15 6.33
N TYR A 130 3.91 6.95 5.93
CA TYR A 130 4.93 6.75 4.92
C TYR A 130 4.26 6.58 3.56
N PHE A 131 4.87 7.08 2.51
CA PHE A 131 4.37 7.00 1.14
C PHE A 131 5.53 7.11 0.16
N ASN A 132 5.32 6.81 -1.08
CA ASN A 132 6.31 7.08 -2.13
C ASN A 132 5.88 8.25 -3.01
N SER A 133 6.86 9.02 -3.49
CA SER A 133 6.64 10.26 -4.24
C SER A 133 7.70 10.48 -5.30
N ALA A 134 7.26 10.90 -6.49
CA ALA A 134 8.12 11.26 -7.61
C ALA A 134 8.45 12.76 -7.69
N ARG A 135 8.02 13.57 -6.73
CA ARG A 135 8.11 15.05 -6.74
C ARG A 135 9.52 15.62 -6.91
N THR A 136 10.56 14.81 -6.65
CA THR A 136 11.97 15.21 -6.81
C THR A 136 12.61 14.67 -8.09
N GLY A 137 11.81 14.06 -8.98
CA GLY A 137 12.27 13.48 -10.25
C GLY A 137 12.60 11.98 -10.19
N ASP A 138 12.88 11.46 -9.00
CA ASP A 138 13.04 10.02 -8.73
C ASP A 138 11.95 9.59 -7.73
N MET A 139 11.48 8.35 -7.83
CA MET A 139 10.56 7.80 -6.83
C MET A 139 11.31 7.51 -5.54
N ARG A 140 10.85 8.11 -4.44
CA ARG A 140 11.44 8.02 -3.10
C ARG A 140 10.40 7.69 -2.05
N ILE A 141 10.81 7.05 -0.98
CA ILE A 141 9.98 6.97 0.21
C ILE A 141 10.04 8.31 0.95
N TRP A 142 8.88 8.80 1.31
CA TRP A 142 8.65 10.01 2.10
C TRP A 142 7.88 9.66 3.36
N ARG A 143 7.90 10.56 4.34
CA ARG A 143 7.02 10.51 5.51
C ARG A 143 6.37 11.88 5.75
N MET A 144 5.25 11.87 6.44
CA MET A 144 4.52 13.05 6.86
C MET A 144 3.78 12.79 8.17
N ALA A 145 3.35 13.85 8.86
CA ALA A 145 2.40 13.74 9.95
C ALA A 145 1.01 13.30 9.43
N PRO A 146 0.12 12.74 10.28
CA PRO A 146 -1.21 12.27 9.87
C PRO A 146 -2.15 13.33 9.30
N ASP A 147 -1.85 14.60 9.51
CA ASP A 147 -2.56 15.75 8.95
C ASP A 147 -2.00 16.22 7.59
N GLY A 148 -0.94 15.56 7.07
CA GLY A 148 -0.27 15.88 5.83
C GLY A 148 0.89 16.87 5.98
N SER A 149 1.15 17.39 7.17
CA SER A 149 2.25 18.34 7.41
C SER A 149 3.62 17.65 7.56
N GLY A 150 4.70 18.42 7.46
CA GLY A 150 6.06 17.94 7.72
C GLY A 150 6.54 16.88 6.74
N GLN A 151 6.20 17.01 5.45
CA GLN A 151 6.60 16.06 4.42
C GLN A 151 8.11 16.12 4.18
N GLU A 152 8.79 14.99 4.36
CA GLU A 152 10.24 14.89 4.17
C GLU A 152 10.65 13.55 3.56
N PRO A 153 11.74 13.52 2.76
CA PRO A 153 12.23 12.28 2.16
C PRO A 153 12.88 11.38 3.21
N VAL A 154 12.67 10.07 3.07
CA VAL A 154 13.25 9.02 3.93
C VAL A 154 14.36 8.28 3.19
N THR A 155 14.21 8.06 1.89
CA THR A 155 15.22 7.37 1.07
C THR A 155 15.89 8.31 0.08
N SER A 156 17.09 7.94 -0.34
CA SER A 156 17.90 8.58 -1.36
C SER A 156 18.66 7.54 -2.18
N GLY A 157 19.45 7.97 -3.16
CA GLY A 157 20.29 7.09 -3.97
C GLY A 157 19.80 6.94 -5.41
N GLU A 158 20.18 5.83 -6.08
CA GLU A 158 19.97 5.68 -7.52
C GLU A 158 18.77 4.83 -7.92
N LEU A 159 18.16 4.08 -6.98
CA LEU A 159 17.02 3.21 -7.26
C LEU A 159 15.70 3.95 -7.04
N HIS A 160 14.64 3.52 -7.68
CA HIS A 160 13.27 4.02 -7.44
C HIS A 160 12.60 3.18 -6.36
N ASP A 161 12.26 3.81 -5.22
CA ASP A 161 11.76 3.15 -4.02
C ASP A 161 10.24 3.31 -3.89
N TRP A 162 9.54 2.16 -3.70
CA TRP A 162 8.09 2.04 -3.75
C TRP A 162 7.53 1.23 -2.58
N PHE A 163 6.29 1.52 -2.17
CA PHE A 163 5.47 0.75 -1.24
C PHE A 163 6.16 0.48 0.10
N PRO A 164 6.33 1.51 0.94
CA PRO A 164 6.94 1.36 2.25
C PRO A 164 6.01 0.64 3.22
N HIS A 165 6.50 -0.42 3.89
CA HIS A 165 5.77 -1.17 4.90
C HIS A 165 6.52 -1.16 6.22
N VAL A 166 5.92 -0.52 7.23
CA VAL A 166 6.52 -0.39 8.56
C VAL A 166 6.30 -1.66 9.37
N SER A 167 7.36 -2.15 10.04
CA SER A 167 7.24 -3.32 10.90
C SER A 167 6.30 -3.05 12.09
N PRO A 168 5.60 -4.08 12.64
CA PRO A 168 4.65 -3.89 13.74
C PRO A 168 5.24 -3.24 15.00
N ASP A 169 6.55 -3.36 15.22
CA ASP A 169 7.26 -2.69 16.33
C ASP A 169 7.72 -1.26 16.00
N GLY A 170 7.42 -0.76 14.78
CA GLY A 170 7.76 0.57 14.31
C GLY A 170 9.25 0.82 14.03
N LYS A 171 10.09 -0.23 14.02
CA LYS A 171 11.56 -0.05 13.97
C LYS A 171 12.18 -0.20 12.60
N ARG A 172 11.47 -0.82 11.65
CA ARG A 172 11.99 -1.12 10.32
C ARG A 172 10.98 -0.77 9.26
N ILE A 173 11.49 -0.44 8.09
CA ILE A 173 10.70 -0.27 6.87
C ILE A 173 11.23 -1.25 5.84
N VAL A 174 10.35 -2.02 5.23
CA VAL A 174 10.64 -2.81 4.04
C VAL A 174 9.94 -2.18 2.85
N PHE A 175 10.58 -2.19 1.69
CA PHE A 175 10.05 -1.57 0.48
C PHE A 175 10.64 -2.22 -0.77
N LEU A 176 9.98 -1.96 -1.91
CA LEU A 176 10.40 -2.40 -3.22
C LEU A 176 11.30 -1.35 -3.87
N SER A 177 12.34 -1.78 -4.62
CA SER A 177 13.14 -0.86 -5.41
C SER A 177 13.32 -1.36 -6.83
N PHE A 178 12.99 -0.49 -7.78
CA PHE A 178 13.26 -0.69 -9.20
C PHE A 178 14.61 -0.10 -9.60
N GLN A 179 15.17 -0.63 -10.67
CA GLN A 179 16.36 -0.08 -11.31
C GLN A 179 16.02 1.25 -12.01
N LYS A 180 17.04 2.10 -12.19
CA LYS A 180 16.88 3.45 -12.76
C LYS A 180 16.46 3.48 -14.24
N ASP A 181 16.52 2.36 -14.95
CA ASP A 181 16.03 2.21 -16.31
C ASP A 181 14.49 2.13 -16.41
N ILE A 182 13.81 1.96 -15.28
CA ILE A 182 12.35 2.10 -15.17
C ILE A 182 12.04 3.58 -14.92
N ALA A 183 11.01 4.11 -15.57
CA ALA A 183 10.60 5.49 -15.32
C ALA A 183 10.18 5.68 -13.86
N ALA A 184 10.44 6.85 -13.27
CA ALA A 184 10.24 7.10 -11.84
C ALA A 184 8.79 6.86 -11.39
N GLU A 185 7.81 7.17 -12.24
CA GLU A 185 6.38 7.01 -11.95
C GLU A 185 5.79 5.69 -12.46
N ASP A 186 6.65 4.77 -12.95
CA ASP A 186 6.23 3.46 -13.44
C ASP A 186 6.66 2.35 -12.46
N HIS A 187 5.79 1.37 -12.28
CA HIS A 187 6.00 0.22 -11.40
C HIS A 187 5.51 -1.08 -12.07
N PRO A 188 6.15 -1.46 -13.19
CA PRO A 188 5.67 -2.56 -14.02
C PRO A 188 5.77 -3.92 -13.32
N PHE A 189 4.91 -4.85 -13.77
CA PHE A 189 5.06 -6.28 -13.48
C PHE A 189 6.24 -6.90 -14.25
N TYR A 190 6.69 -8.06 -13.80
CA TYR A 190 7.67 -8.90 -14.49
C TYR A 190 9.03 -8.22 -14.73
N LYS A 191 9.52 -7.55 -13.67
CA LYS A 191 10.85 -6.94 -13.62
C LYS A 191 11.70 -7.56 -12.53
N GLN A 192 13.01 -7.47 -12.69
CA GLN A 192 13.95 -7.73 -11.61
C GLN A 192 13.90 -6.55 -10.63
N VAL A 193 13.62 -6.85 -9.37
CA VAL A 193 13.46 -5.85 -8.31
C VAL A 193 14.21 -6.25 -7.05
N TYR A 194 14.55 -5.26 -6.25
CA TYR A 194 15.10 -5.46 -4.93
C TYR A 194 14.01 -5.29 -3.88
N ILE A 195 13.97 -6.19 -2.91
CA ILE A 195 13.32 -5.92 -1.62
C ILE A 195 14.41 -5.40 -0.70
N ARG A 196 14.23 -4.18 -0.22
CA ARG A 196 15.18 -3.49 0.64
C ARG A 196 14.57 -3.25 2.01
N MET A 197 15.42 -3.12 3.02
CA MET A 197 15.02 -2.85 4.40
C MET A 197 15.98 -1.85 5.04
N MET A 198 15.42 -0.94 5.83
CA MET A 198 16.17 0.04 6.62
C MET A 198 15.54 0.24 8.00
N SER A 199 16.22 0.97 8.89
CA SER A 199 15.65 1.46 10.13
C SER A 199 14.55 2.48 9.86
N ALA A 200 13.50 2.49 10.67
CA ALA A 200 12.49 3.55 10.69
C ALA A 200 12.86 4.70 11.64
N ALA A 201 13.95 4.55 12.39
CA ALA A 201 14.45 5.61 13.28
C ALA A 201 15.07 6.75 12.49
N ASP A 202 15.04 7.95 13.08
CA ASP A 202 15.72 9.12 12.50
C ASP A 202 17.23 8.90 12.43
N GLY A 203 17.83 9.32 11.34
CA GLY A 203 19.26 9.25 11.09
C GLY A 203 19.62 8.55 9.79
N PRO A 204 20.90 8.65 9.36
CA PRO A 204 21.34 8.02 8.13
C PRO A 204 21.44 6.51 8.33
N ASP A 205 20.49 5.78 7.78
CA ASP A 205 20.54 4.32 7.64
C ASP A 205 20.45 3.97 6.16
N GLU A 206 21.49 3.34 5.63
CA GLU A 206 21.52 2.91 4.24
C GLU A 206 20.64 1.67 4.05
N PRO A 207 19.64 1.72 3.15
CA PRO A 207 18.83 0.56 2.89
C PRO A 207 19.65 -0.62 2.38
N ARG A 208 19.51 -1.77 3.01
CA ARG A 208 20.15 -3.03 2.60
C ARG A 208 19.22 -3.90 1.78
N VAL A 209 19.74 -4.54 0.76
CA VAL A 209 19.02 -5.55 -0.02
C VAL A 209 18.84 -6.80 0.84
N ILE A 210 17.61 -7.25 0.98
CA ILE A 210 17.26 -8.52 1.68
C ILE A 210 16.79 -9.60 0.71
N ALA A 211 16.31 -9.23 -0.48
CA ALA A 211 16.03 -10.17 -1.56
C ALA A 211 16.16 -9.48 -2.93
N TYR A 212 16.50 -10.27 -3.95
CA TYR A 212 16.48 -9.88 -5.36
C TYR A 212 15.62 -10.89 -6.11
N VAL A 213 14.52 -10.44 -6.68
CA VAL A 213 13.48 -11.31 -7.20
C VAL A 213 12.96 -10.84 -8.55
N TYR A 214 12.44 -11.78 -9.34
CA TYR A 214 11.67 -11.45 -10.54
C TYR A 214 10.19 -11.27 -10.14
N GLY A 215 9.69 -10.02 -10.22
CA GLY A 215 8.38 -9.67 -9.70
C GLY A 215 7.86 -8.34 -10.26
N GLY A 216 8.05 -7.26 -9.55
CA GLY A 216 7.54 -5.92 -9.89
C GLY A 216 6.41 -5.47 -8.98
N GLN A 217 5.43 -4.75 -9.50
CA GLN A 217 4.35 -4.13 -8.72
C GLN A 217 3.69 -5.10 -7.71
N GLY A 218 3.37 -6.31 -8.10
CA GLY A 218 2.70 -7.28 -7.23
C GLY A 218 3.58 -7.95 -6.18
N THR A 219 4.87 -7.59 -6.10
CA THR A 219 5.81 -8.27 -5.20
C THR A 219 5.54 -7.98 -3.73
N ILE A 220 5.32 -6.70 -3.38
CA ILE A 220 5.12 -6.26 -1.99
C ILE A 220 4.33 -4.93 -1.95
N ASN A 221 3.26 -4.78 -2.70
CA ASN A 221 2.50 -3.52 -2.74
C ASN A 221 1.48 -3.34 -1.60
N VAL A 222 1.34 -4.32 -0.73
CA VAL A 222 0.46 -4.28 0.45
C VAL A 222 1.22 -4.70 1.70
N PRO A 223 0.78 -4.30 2.92
CA PRO A 223 1.46 -4.65 4.17
C PRO A 223 1.72 -6.15 4.28
N SER A 224 2.98 -6.51 4.46
CA SER A 224 3.46 -7.90 4.32
C SER A 224 4.16 -8.45 5.55
N TRP A 225 4.25 -7.69 6.64
CA TRP A 225 4.85 -8.15 7.88
C TRP A 225 3.98 -9.16 8.61
N SER A 226 4.61 -10.18 9.19
CA SER A 226 3.92 -11.02 10.19
C SER A 226 3.61 -10.19 11.44
N PRO A 227 2.53 -10.51 12.18
CA PRO A 227 2.14 -9.73 13.38
C PRO A 227 3.23 -9.66 14.46
N ASP A 228 4.14 -10.63 14.51
CA ASP A 228 5.27 -10.64 15.45
C ASP A 228 6.52 -9.89 14.93
N GLY A 229 6.44 -9.27 13.73
CA GLY A 229 7.51 -8.50 13.11
C GLY A 229 8.75 -9.31 12.70
N LYS A 230 8.66 -10.65 12.67
CA LYS A 230 9.83 -11.52 12.40
C LYS A 230 9.94 -11.97 10.96
N LYS A 231 8.86 -11.88 10.19
CA LYS A 231 8.79 -12.37 8.81
C LYS A 231 8.11 -11.35 7.93
N ILE A 232 8.47 -11.36 6.67
CA ILE A 232 7.76 -10.68 5.59
C ILE A 232 7.31 -11.73 4.57
N ALA A 233 6.18 -11.48 3.93
CA ALA A 233 5.71 -12.24 2.79
C ALA A 233 5.85 -11.39 1.53
N PHE A 234 6.26 -12.00 0.43
CA PHE A 234 6.33 -11.34 -0.87
C PHE A 234 6.04 -12.34 -2.00
N VAL A 235 5.68 -11.83 -3.16
CA VAL A 235 5.42 -12.63 -4.34
C VAL A 235 6.61 -12.54 -5.30
N SER A 236 7.06 -13.70 -5.78
CA SER A 236 8.02 -13.80 -6.88
C SER A 236 7.40 -14.58 -8.03
N ASN A 237 7.63 -14.10 -9.26
CA ASN A 237 7.22 -14.77 -10.49
C ASN A 237 8.33 -15.67 -11.05
N SER A 238 9.41 -15.92 -10.29
CA SER A 238 10.44 -16.89 -10.63
C SER A 238 9.86 -18.30 -10.68
N ARG A 239 10.18 -19.05 -11.73
CA ARG A 239 9.83 -20.47 -11.88
C ARG A 239 10.88 -21.36 -11.22
#